data_41d8e4734171d51039e370837ad91f6d
#
_entry.id   41d8e4734171d51039e370837ad91f6d
#
_cell.length_a   1.000
_cell.length_b   1.000
_cell.length_c   1.000
_cell.angle_alpha   90.00
_cell.angle_beta   90.00
_cell.angle_gamma   90.00
#
_symmetry.space_group_name_H-M   'P 1'
#
loop_
_entity.id
_entity.type
_entity.pdbx_description
1 polymer ?
#
loop_
_entity_poly.entity_id
_entity_poly.type
_entity_poly.pdbx_seq_one_letter_code
_entity_poly.pdbx_strand_id
1 'polypeptide(L)'
;MRNIALPFILVAALCAGIAFQQEVTASDSKDLALGESQLVIYPYGLMDSVRNTDLVVPMQVQLYNPGDHAVELESLTLQTLEGQVLTVVDLDELLAGDSGFVADLYLALEMVDPDIAHRHSKRQYIPLEDWEPLSPEAEGRTISTIIDNVRELQAAGSPQINNIRFELDLNALFGANSLPGDIVPVQIVAQWNGGAQSSTTSITHHITKLLPYMPPPYANLGTGSWVSGDLHVHNCRDEAVGGCDSCAAESFNITGSFTNADLKPQFQALGMDFFSSTTHSYCINSPGEFNAVLTESNTLTDSSFVMLAGTEVSGAEQGPQSGSDSADILCTLGWGAHNVHHMGAHNITSRKAGGKDGFLDFCDNPMSGQKTNSMAVNAEGGFTSINHPNSGSWGFNSVSGIAGQERNRTWGVEVWNGSEGDNQWQGYQRNWWIARLNEGKLLYPYSGSDTHDTAVDFGTIHTYVTTALDSQSLTDALMAGRSYLSNGPFLELGIETLNGARSLPMGGTAFVQNIPPNIQVNINVDYNCASSSEIVIYRGTVGGGEVELFRQSGYTGGGSVQIADTVPTSSFWYRADIHDAAWALNAMTTPVYVWSR
;
A
#
# COMPACT_ATOMS: atom_id res chain seq x y z
N MET A 1 -12.28 22.89 34.76
CA MET A 1 -12.34 24.10 33.97
C MET A 1 -10.90 24.49 33.63
N ARG A 2 -10.37 23.98 32.58
CA ARG A 2 -9.11 24.43 31.93
C ARG A 2 -9.41 24.60 30.46
N ASN A 3 -9.05 25.77 29.97
CA ASN A 3 -9.47 26.36 28.72
C ASN A 3 -9.09 25.53 27.48
N ILE A 4 -10.08 25.23 26.70
CA ILE A 4 -10.04 24.72 25.34
C ILE A 4 -9.72 25.91 24.42
N ALA A 5 -8.45 26.09 24.08
CA ALA A 5 -8.00 27.08 23.09
C ALA A 5 -6.87 26.53 22.20
N LEU A 6 -6.76 25.20 22.04
CA LEU A 6 -5.65 24.59 21.29
C LEU A 6 -5.94 24.16 19.85
N PRO A 7 -7.15 23.86 19.40
CA PRO A 7 -7.30 23.28 18.06
C PRO A 7 -7.06 24.26 16.93
N PHE A 8 -7.33 25.56 17.11
CA PHE A 8 -7.14 26.55 16.06
C PHE A 8 -5.66 26.92 15.77
N ILE A 9 -4.78 26.74 16.75
CA ILE A 9 -3.34 27.03 16.56
C ILE A 9 -2.63 25.86 15.86
N LEU A 10 -3.12 24.63 16.05
CA LEU A 10 -2.53 23.46 15.38
C LEU A 10 -2.85 23.43 13.88
N VAL A 11 -4.07 23.76 13.49
CA VAL A 11 -4.47 23.86 12.07
C VAL A 11 -3.68 24.97 11.36
N ALA A 12 -3.45 26.11 12.02
CA ALA A 12 -2.62 27.17 11.45
C ALA A 12 -1.12 26.80 11.39
N ALA A 13 -0.65 25.93 12.30
CA ALA A 13 0.73 25.44 12.29
C ALA A 13 0.94 24.31 11.27
N LEU A 14 -0.09 23.46 11.03
CA LEU A 14 -0.08 22.50 9.94
C LEU A 14 -0.10 23.20 8.57
N CYS A 15 -0.93 24.21 8.39
CA CYS A 15 -0.89 25.02 7.16
C CYS A 15 0.42 25.79 6.95
N ALA A 16 1.16 26.12 8.02
CA ALA A 16 2.47 26.75 7.92
C ALA A 16 3.63 25.74 7.80
N GLY A 17 3.42 24.48 8.15
CA GLY A 17 4.41 23.39 8.07
C GLY A 17 4.44 22.66 6.73
N ILE A 18 3.38 22.79 5.92
CA ILE A 18 3.36 22.34 4.51
C ILE A 18 4.02 23.40 3.61
N ALA A 19 5.08 24.03 4.08
CA ALA A 19 6.03 24.60 3.17
C ALA A 19 6.84 23.42 2.62
N PHE A 20 6.31 22.81 1.55
CA PHE A 20 7.12 22.08 0.61
C PHE A 20 8.47 22.78 0.50
N GLN A 21 9.57 22.09 0.69
CA GLN A 21 10.79 22.47 0.04
C GLN A 21 10.64 22.23 -1.48
N GLN A 22 9.60 22.84 -2.07
CA GLN A 22 9.77 23.28 -3.43
C GLN A 22 10.82 24.39 -3.33
N GLU A 23 12.01 24.14 -3.84
CA GLU A 23 12.73 25.22 -4.47
C GLU A 23 11.86 25.68 -5.66
N VAL A 24 10.77 26.38 -5.37
CA VAL A 24 10.24 27.32 -6.33
C VAL A 24 11.39 28.31 -6.49
N THR A 25 12.15 28.15 -7.55
CA THR A 25 13.01 29.20 -8.04
C THR A 25 12.07 30.34 -8.46
N ALA A 26 11.59 31.09 -7.47
CA ALA A 26 10.96 32.36 -7.70
C ALA A 26 12.04 33.25 -8.31
N SER A 27 12.06 33.36 -9.61
CA SER A 27 12.71 34.49 -10.24
C SER A 27 11.99 35.74 -9.73
N ASP A 28 12.70 36.48 -8.89
CA ASP A 28 12.36 37.82 -8.41
C ASP A 28 10.90 38.07 -8.02
N SER A 29 10.58 37.82 -6.73
CA SER A 29 9.36 38.34 -6.09
C SER A 29 9.47 39.88 -5.96
N LYS A 30 9.21 40.61 -7.01
CA LYS A 30 8.85 42.02 -6.95
C LYS A 30 7.58 42.23 -7.76
N ASP A 31 6.56 42.62 -7.02
CA ASP A 31 5.26 43.10 -7.49
C ASP A 31 4.36 42.03 -8.14
N LEU A 32 3.90 41.02 -7.36
CA LEU A 32 2.64 40.36 -7.66
C LEU A 32 1.51 41.36 -7.45
N ALA A 33 1.09 41.99 -8.53
CA ALA A 33 -0.18 42.69 -8.55
C ALA A 33 -1.27 41.67 -8.28
N LEU A 34 -2.13 41.92 -7.30
CA LEU A 34 -3.36 41.16 -7.05
C LEU A 34 -4.13 41.07 -8.37
N GLY A 35 -4.15 39.88 -9.00
CA GLY A 35 -4.91 39.62 -10.22
C GLY A 35 -4.30 38.68 -11.26
N GLU A 36 -3.09 38.17 -11.07
CA GLU A 36 -2.55 37.17 -12.00
C GLU A 36 -2.81 35.75 -11.47
N SER A 37 -3.60 34.99 -12.23
CA SER A 37 -3.84 33.57 -12.01
C SER A 37 -2.51 32.83 -12.18
N GLN A 38 -2.08 32.11 -11.15
CA GLN A 38 -0.87 31.28 -11.20
C GLN A 38 -1.30 29.81 -11.21
N LEU A 39 -1.14 29.14 -12.36
CA LEU A 39 -1.39 27.72 -12.47
C LEU A 39 -0.50 26.96 -11.49
N VAL A 40 -1.04 25.92 -10.85
CA VAL A 40 -0.30 25.04 -9.93
C VAL A 40 -0.20 23.66 -10.54
N ILE A 41 0.98 23.05 -10.47
CA ILE A 41 1.22 21.66 -10.85
C ILE A 41 1.38 20.84 -9.58
N TYR A 42 0.51 19.85 -9.38
CA TYR A 42 0.69 18.85 -8.33
C TYR A 42 1.38 17.61 -8.90
N PRO A 43 2.46 17.12 -8.27
CA PRO A 43 3.20 15.94 -8.70
C PRO A 43 2.47 14.63 -8.35
N TYR A 44 1.16 14.65 -8.32
CA TYR A 44 0.33 13.50 -7.99
C TYR A 44 0.30 12.52 -9.16
N GLY A 45 0.71 11.29 -8.92
CA GLY A 45 0.83 10.30 -9.98
C GLY A 45 2.23 10.22 -10.63
N LEU A 46 3.25 10.77 -9.98
CA LEU A 46 4.66 10.59 -10.36
C LEU A 46 5.32 9.54 -9.47
N MET A 47 6.08 8.63 -10.08
CA MET A 47 6.90 7.68 -9.33
C MET A 47 8.12 8.37 -8.74
N ASP A 48 8.43 8.11 -7.46
CA ASP A 48 9.61 8.65 -6.76
C ASP A 48 10.85 7.77 -6.94
N SER A 49 10.67 6.52 -7.38
CA SER A 49 11.77 5.56 -7.47
C SER A 49 11.50 4.47 -8.50
N VAL A 50 12.58 3.87 -9.01
CA VAL A 50 12.56 2.75 -9.97
C VAL A 50 13.74 1.83 -9.75
N ARG A 51 13.62 0.53 -10.05
CA ARG A 51 14.72 -0.45 -10.10
C ARG A 51 15.08 -0.84 -11.52
N ASN A 52 14.09 -0.98 -12.38
CA ASN A 52 14.26 -1.31 -13.79
C ASN A 52 14.01 -0.08 -14.65
N THR A 53 15.03 0.34 -15.37
CA THR A 53 14.98 1.53 -16.26
C THR A 53 14.75 1.19 -17.73
N ASP A 54 14.55 -0.08 -18.09
CA ASP A 54 14.33 -0.51 -19.48
C ASP A 54 12.84 -0.51 -19.86
N LEU A 55 12.07 0.43 -19.30
CA LEU A 55 10.62 0.51 -19.46
C LEU A 55 10.17 1.92 -19.79
N VAL A 56 9.04 1.99 -20.47
CA VAL A 56 8.22 3.20 -20.58
C VAL A 56 7.07 3.07 -19.58
N VAL A 57 6.91 4.07 -18.73
CA VAL A 57 5.91 4.04 -17.65
C VAL A 57 4.92 5.19 -17.79
N PRO A 58 3.63 4.94 -17.66
CA PRO A 58 2.64 6.00 -17.57
C PRO A 58 2.76 6.72 -16.23
N MET A 59 2.73 8.02 -16.29
CA MET A 59 2.70 8.94 -15.15
C MET A 59 1.65 10.01 -15.38
N GLN A 60 1.35 10.79 -14.37
CA GLN A 60 0.46 11.94 -14.49
C GLN A 60 0.84 13.05 -13.54
N VAL A 61 0.34 14.24 -13.84
CA VAL A 61 0.28 15.38 -12.92
C VAL A 61 -1.12 15.94 -12.90
N GLN A 62 -1.46 16.62 -11.82
CA GLN A 62 -2.70 17.38 -11.74
C GLN A 62 -2.40 18.86 -11.95
N LEU A 63 -3.19 19.50 -12.79
CA LEU A 63 -3.13 20.94 -13.02
C LEU A 63 -4.33 21.61 -12.36
N TYR A 64 -4.04 22.71 -11.67
CA TYR A 64 -4.97 23.42 -10.83
C TYR A 64 -4.88 24.91 -11.09
N ASN A 65 -6.02 25.56 -11.29
CA ASN A 65 -6.12 26.99 -11.49
C ASN A 65 -6.77 27.68 -10.27
N PRO A 66 -5.99 28.28 -9.36
CA PRO A 66 -6.52 29.00 -8.21
C PRO A 66 -7.11 30.37 -8.54
N GLY A 67 -7.03 30.83 -9.78
CA GLY A 67 -7.53 32.13 -10.19
C GLY A 67 -9.02 32.15 -10.45
N ASP A 68 -9.60 33.36 -10.47
CA ASP A 68 -11.03 33.59 -10.71
C ASP A 68 -11.42 33.43 -12.19
N HIS A 69 -10.45 33.30 -13.09
CA HIS A 69 -10.67 33.23 -14.53
C HIS A 69 -10.13 31.94 -15.11
N ALA A 70 -10.80 31.44 -16.14
CA ALA A 70 -10.33 30.29 -16.88
C ALA A 70 -9.00 30.57 -17.58
N VAL A 71 -8.12 29.57 -17.64
CA VAL A 71 -6.88 29.57 -18.40
C VAL A 71 -6.92 28.50 -19.47
N GLU A 72 -6.33 28.78 -20.61
CA GLU A 72 -6.17 27.83 -21.72
C GLU A 72 -4.82 27.11 -21.56
N LEU A 73 -4.85 25.80 -21.41
CA LEU A 73 -3.64 24.97 -21.34
C LEU A 73 -3.14 24.68 -22.74
N GLU A 74 -1.88 25.02 -23.03
CA GLU A 74 -1.28 24.85 -24.36
C GLU A 74 -0.45 23.56 -24.43
N SER A 75 0.39 23.28 -23.44
CA SER A 75 1.21 22.08 -23.41
C SER A 75 1.75 21.76 -22.02
N LEU A 76 2.10 20.49 -21.84
CA LEU A 76 2.93 20.01 -20.72
C LEU A 76 4.22 19.41 -21.30
N THR A 77 5.36 19.92 -20.89
CA THR A 77 6.69 19.44 -21.31
C THR A 77 7.43 18.85 -20.13
N LEU A 78 7.92 17.62 -20.28
CA LEU A 78 8.89 17.01 -19.38
C LEU A 78 10.26 17.14 -19.99
N GLN A 79 11.21 17.62 -19.20
CA GLN A 79 12.59 17.81 -19.63
C GLN A 79 13.57 17.60 -18.49
N THR A 80 14.83 17.33 -18.82
CA THR A 80 15.93 17.36 -17.84
C THR A 80 16.22 18.80 -17.42
N LEU A 81 16.97 19.02 -16.34
CA LEU A 81 17.39 20.37 -15.93
C LEU A 81 18.25 21.07 -16.99
N GLU A 82 18.94 20.32 -17.84
CA GLU A 82 19.72 20.84 -18.97
C GLU A 82 18.85 21.21 -20.19
N GLY A 83 17.54 21.00 -20.10
CA GLY A 83 16.57 21.35 -21.13
C GLY A 83 16.42 20.29 -22.24
N GLN A 84 16.92 19.08 -22.04
CA GLN A 84 16.61 17.97 -22.95
C GLN A 84 15.14 17.56 -22.76
N VAL A 85 14.34 17.71 -23.80
CA VAL A 85 12.93 17.32 -23.80
C VAL A 85 12.83 15.80 -23.81
N LEU A 86 12.09 15.26 -22.86
CA LEU A 86 11.79 13.81 -22.71
C LEU A 86 10.44 13.49 -23.34
N THR A 87 9.43 14.31 -23.05
CA THR A 87 8.07 14.14 -23.57
C THR A 87 7.37 15.50 -23.69
N VAL A 88 6.46 15.63 -24.63
CA VAL A 88 5.55 16.77 -24.76
C VAL A 88 4.13 16.25 -24.95
N VAL A 89 3.22 16.82 -24.17
CA VAL A 89 1.77 16.62 -24.34
C VAL A 89 1.19 17.94 -24.82
N ASP A 90 0.69 17.96 -26.05
CA ASP A 90 -0.06 19.11 -26.56
C ASP A 90 -1.46 19.11 -25.93
N LEU A 91 -1.85 20.23 -25.36
CA LEU A 91 -3.12 20.44 -24.69
C LEU A 91 -3.90 21.53 -25.44
N ASP A 92 -5.18 21.36 -25.53
CA ASP A 92 -6.12 22.37 -26.06
C ASP A 92 -7.35 22.34 -25.13
N GLU A 93 -7.09 22.65 -23.87
CA GLU A 93 -8.08 22.50 -22.80
C GLU A 93 -8.24 23.77 -22.02
N LEU A 94 -9.49 24.09 -21.67
CA LEU A 94 -9.85 25.24 -20.84
C LEU A 94 -9.99 24.77 -19.38
N LEU A 95 -9.10 25.24 -18.52
CA LEU A 95 -9.18 25.00 -17.08
C LEU A 95 -9.92 26.15 -16.40
N ALA A 96 -11.10 25.86 -15.86
CA ALA A 96 -11.93 26.85 -15.18
C ALA A 96 -11.18 27.48 -14.00
N GLY A 97 -11.51 28.71 -13.66
CA GLY A 97 -11.03 29.36 -12.45
C GLY A 97 -11.73 28.86 -11.19
N ASP A 98 -11.13 29.20 -10.05
CA ASP A 98 -11.62 28.90 -8.70
C ASP A 98 -11.76 27.41 -8.38
N SER A 99 -10.63 26.76 -8.33
CA SER A 99 -10.52 25.39 -7.88
C SER A 99 -9.95 25.26 -6.45
N GLY A 100 -9.83 26.37 -5.67
CA GLY A 100 -9.31 26.41 -4.30
C GLY A 100 -10.00 25.47 -3.32
N PHE A 101 -11.20 25.12 -3.64
CA PHE A 101 -12.04 24.22 -2.90
C PHE A 101 -11.53 22.76 -2.91
N VAL A 102 -10.81 22.34 -3.91
CA VAL A 102 -10.32 20.96 -4.00
C VAL A 102 -9.22 20.68 -3.00
N ALA A 103 -8.29 21.63 -2.80
CA ALA A 103 -7.25 21.49 -1.79
C ALA A 103 -7.85 21.43 -0.37
N ASP A 104 -8.88 22.22 -0.10
CA ASP A 104 -9.61 22.20 1.17
C ASP A 104 -10.38 20.89 1.36
N LEU A 105 -10.92 20.32 0.28
CA LEU A 105 -11.58 19.02 0.31
C LEU A 105 -10.60 17.89 0.57
N TYR A 106 -9.43 17.88 -0.09
CA TYR A 106 -8.37 16.91 0.20
C TYR A 106 -7.93 16.97 1.65
N LEU A 107 -7.66 18.16 2.17
CA LEU A 107 -7.30 18.35 3.56
C LEU A 107 -8.40 17.84 4.51
N ALA A 108 -9.66 18.08 4.17
CA ALA A 108 -10.79 17.62 4.98
C ALA A 108 -10.97 16.10 4.91
N LEU A 109 -10.72 15.48 3.75
CA LEU A 109 -10.74 14.03 3.58
C LEU A 109 -9.59 13.36 4.33
N GLU A 110 -8.39 13.94 4.29
CA GLU A 110 -7.25 13.49 5.10
C GLU A 110 -7.54 13.47 6.60
N MET A 111 -8.33 14.43 7.09
CA MET A 111 -8.70 14.48 8.50
C MET A 111 -9.72 13.39 8.90
N VAL A 112 -10.43 12.82 7.95
CA VAL A 112 -11.52 11.85 8.20
C VAL A 112 -11.13 10.45 7.77
N ASP A 113 -10.35 10.34 6.71
CA ASP A 113 -9.85 9.07 6.19
C ASP A 113 -8.33 8.98 6.40
N PRO A 114 -7.86 8.21 7.40
CA PRO A 114 -6.43 8.01 7.63
C PRO A 114 -5.70 7.39 6.44
N ASP A 115 -6.39 6.63 5.58
CA ASP A 115 -5.78 6.05 4.39
C ASP A 115 -5.48 7.13 3.35
N ILE A 116 -6.33 8.15 3.24
CA ILE A 116 -6.04 9.36 2.47
C ILE A 116 -4.92 10.16 3.13
N ALA A 117 -4.96 10.36 4.45
CA ALA A 117 -3.91 11.03 5.20
C ALA A 117 -2.56 10.32 5.01
N HIS A 118 -2.55 8.99 5.03
CA HIS A 118 -1.38 8.17 4.83
C HIS A 118 -0.76 8.35 3.42
N ARG A 119 -1.55 8.53 2.40
CA ARG A 119 -1.09 8.77 1.02
C ARG A 119 -0.43 10.12 0.83
N HIS A 120 -0.99 11.14 1.44
CA HIS A 120 -0.45 12.50 1.37
C HIS A 120 0.70 12.73 2.34
N SER A 121 0.80 11.92 3.39
CA SER A 121 1.84 12.02 4.41
C SER A 121 3.19 11.48 3.97
N LYS A 122 3.38 11.09 2.72
CA LYS A 122 4.71 10.75 2.16
C LYS A 122 5.80 11.76 2.59
N ARG A 123 5.42 12.85 3.24
CA ARG A 123 6.32 13.92 3.69
C ARG A 123 6.18 14.37 5.15
N GLN A 124 5.10 14.03 5.86
CA GLN A 124 4.95 14.36 7.30
C GLN A 124 4.04 13.37 8.00
N TYR A 125 4.63 12.39 8.62
CA TYR A 125 3.95 11.41 9.45
C TYR A 125 3.63 12.02 10.83
N ILE A 126 2.37 11.96 11.24
CA ILE A 126 1.94 12.18 12.62
C ILE A 126 1.73 10.81 13.25
N PRO A 127 2.52 10.42 14.27
CA PRO A 127 2.32 9.14 14.94
C PRO A 127 0.89 8.99 15.43
N LEU A 128 0.29 7.80 15.30
CA LEU A 128 -1.04 7.50 15.82
C LEU A 128 -1.16 7.76 17.34
N GLU A 129 -0.06 7.67 18.07
CA GLU A 129 0.02 8.00 19.49
C GLU A 129 -0.13 9.51 19.78
N ASP A 130 0.14 10.36 18.79
CA ASP A 130 -0.09 11.80 18.85
C ASP A 130 -1.48 12.21 18.30
N TRP A 131 -2.22 11.24 17.78
CA TRP A 131 -3.58 11.41 17.33
C TRP A 131 -4.51 11.43 18.56
N GLU A 132 -4.87 12.60 19.03
CA GLU A 132 -6.05 12.71 19.88
C GLU A 132 -7.28 12.48 18.98
N PRO A 133 -8.02 11.39 19.18
CA PRO A 133 -9.25 11.19 18.41
C PRO A 133 -10.13 12.41 18.62
N LEU A 134 -10.62 12.99 17.52
CA LEU A 134 -11.61 14.05 17.60
C LEU A 134 -12.73 13.59 18.54
N SER A 135 -13.24 14.51 19.37
CA SER A 135 -14.41 14.13 20.15
C SER A 135 -15.49 13.69 19.16
N PRO A 136 -16.29 12.69 19.48
CA PRO A 136 -17.37 12.23 18.63
C PRO A 136 -18.22 13.35 18.01
N GLU A 137 -18.46 14.45 18.74
CA GLU A 137 -19.20 15.62 18.24
C GLU A 137 -18.39 16.49 17.26
N ALA A 138 -17.07 16.51 17.39
CA ALA A 138 -16.19 17.21 16.44
C ALA A 138 -16.05 16.40 15.15
N GLU A 139 -15.92 15.09 15.26
CA GLU A 139 -15.89 14.15 14.14
C GLU A 139 -17.21 14.21 13.33
N GLY A 140 -18.36 14.09 13.98
CA GLY A 140 -19.65 14.19 13.31
C GLY A 140 -19.90 15.54 12.63
N ARG A 141 -19.41 16.64 13.19
CA ARG A 141 -19.51 17.97 12.55
C ARG A 141 -18.56 18.10 11.36
N THR A 142 -17.37 17.56 11.45
CA THR A 142 -16.41 17.57 10.35
C THR A 142 -16.94 16.76 9.18
N ILE A 143 -17.43 15.55 9.43
CA ILE A 143 -18.06 14.69 8.42
C ILE A 143 -19.27 15.37 7.78
N SER A 144 -20.16 15.95 8.58
CA SER A 144 -21.32 16.68 8.03
C SER A 144 -20.90 17.84 7.13
N THR A 145 -19.88 18.61 7.52
CA THR A 145 -19.36 19.70 6.71
C THR A 145 -18.76 19.19 5.40
N ILE A 146 -18.03 18.11 5.43
CA ILE A 146 -17.46 17.49 4.21
C ILE A 146 -18.56 17.01 3.28
N ILE A 147 -19.56 16.31 3.81
CA ILE A 147 -20.71 15.84 3.01
C ILE A 147 -21.45 17.00 2.37
N ASP A 148 -21.70 18.07 3.11
CA ASP A 148 -22.40 19.25 2.59
C ASP A 148 -21.56 19.94 1.51
N ASN A 149 -20.26 20.05 1.71
CA ASN A 149 -19.32 20.61 0.74
C ASN A 149 -19.27 19.75 -0.54
N VAL A 150 -19.22 18.42 -0.41
CA VAL A 150 -19.27 17.50 -1.56
C VAL A 150 -20.56 17.63 -2.33
N ARG A 151 -21.70 17.74 -1.64
CA ARG A 151 -23.00 17.96 -2.28
C ARG A 151 -23.08 19.30 -3.01
N GLU A 152 -22.50 20.35 -2.43
CA GLU A 152 -22.40 21.65 -3.09
C GLU A 152 -21.55 21.57 -4.35
N LEU A 153 -20.42 20.86 -4.32
CA LEU A 153 -19.57 20.60 -5.49
C LEU A 153 -20.30 19.82 -6.57
N GLN A 154 -20.99 18.75 -6.19
CA GLN A 154 -21.77 17.96 -7.14
C GLN A 154 -22.89 18.79 -7.78
N ALA A 155 -23.51 19.71 -7.02
CA ALA A 155 -24.55 20.61 -7.51
C ALA A 155 -24.00 21.75 -8.39
N ALA A 156 -22.78 22.20 -8.15
CA ALA A 156 -22.12 23.27 -8.90
C ALA A 156 -21.47 22.81 -10.23
N GLY A 157 -21.42 21.48 -10.44
CA GLY A 157 -20.60 20.89 -11.49
C GLY A 157 -19.16 20.71 -10.97
N SER A 158 -18.62 19.50 -11.10
CA SER A 158 -17.31 19.15 -10.55
C SER A 158 -16.25 20.16 -10.93
N PRO A 159 -15.42 20.61 -9.98
CA PRO A 159 -14.25 21.40 -10.35
C PRO A 159 -13.40 20.57 -11.31
N GLN A 160 -12.99 21.17 -12.40
CA GLN A 160 -12.16 20.49 -13.38
C GLN A 160 -10.73 20.38 -12.82
N ILE A 161 -10.40 19.22 -12.26
CA ILE A 161 -9.01 18.83 -12.06
C ILE A 161 -8.60 18.15 -13.35
N ASN A 162 -7.66 18.76 -14.06
CA ASN A 162 -7.13 18.13 -15.24
C ASN A 162 -5.96 17.24 -14.83
N ASN A 163 -6.19 15.93 -14.89
CA ASN A 163 -5.16 14.91 -14.81
C ASN A 163 -4.48 14.80 -16.17
N ILE A 164 -3.27 15.31 -16.29
CA ILE A 164 -2.52 15.21 -17.53
C ILE A 164 -1.63 13.98 -17.48
N ARG A 165 -1.96 12.99 -18.30
CA ARG A 165 -1.21 11.75 -18.45
C ARG A 165 -0.13 11.89 -19.51
N PHE A 166 0.99 11.21 -19.28
CA PHE A 166 2.09 11.10 -20.21
C PHE A 166 2.85 9.79 -19.99
N GLU A 167 3.63 9.41 -20.95
CA GLU A 167 4.55 8.29 -20.85
C GLU A 167 5.97 8.80 -20.67
N LEU A 168 6.71 8.22 -19.73
CA LEU A 168 8.11 8.52 -19.47
C LEU A 168 8.98 7.31 -19.82
N ASP A 169 9.88 7.49 -20.78
CA ASP A 169 10.93 6.52 -21.11
C ASP A 169 12.04 6.62 -20.04
N LEU A 170 12.08 5.66 -19.15
CA LEU A 170 13.06 5.61 -18.06
C LEU A 170 14.49 5.44 -18.57
N ASN A 171 14.68 4.74 -19.71
CA ASN A 171 16.01 4.59 -20.30
C ASN A 171 16.51 5.92 -20.89
N ALA A 172 15.62 6.70 -21.52
CA ALA A 172 15.97 8.05 -21.97
C ALA A 172 16.30 8.99 -20.79
N LEU A 173 15.60 8.84 -19.66
CA LEU A 173 15.84 9.64 -18.47
C LEU A 173 17.16 9.28 -17.78
N PHE A 174 17.38 8.02 -17.46
CA PHE A 174 18.53 7.56 -16.66
C PHE A 174 19.80 7.37 -17.50
N GLY A 175 19.65 6.99 -18.76
CA GLY A 175 20.77 6.64 -19.64
C GLY A 175 21.44 5.30 -19.26
N ALA A 176 22.27 4.80 -20.17
CA ALA A 176 22.90 3.48 -20.05
C ALA A 176 23.93 3.35 -18.92
N ASN A 177 24.42 4.46 -18.37
CA ASN A 177 25.48 4.48 -17.36
C ASN A 177 24.96 4.80 -15.95
N SER A 178 23.66 4.90 -15.74
CA SER A 178 23.10 5.19 -14.43
C SER A 178 23.35 4.06 -13.43
N LEU A 179 23.68 4.44 -12.21
CA LEU A 179 23.96 3.52 -11.11
C LEU A 179 22.83 3.55 -10.08
N PRO A 180 22.64 2.46 -9.34
CA PRO A 180 21.79 2.50 -8.16
C PRO A 180 22.23 3.61 -7.18
N GLY A 181 21.27 4.37 -6.68
CA GLY A 181 21.49 5.57 -5.86
C GLY A 181 21.51 6.87 -6.66
N ASP A 182 21.55 6.81 -8.00
CA ASP A 182 21.41 8.02 -8.81
C ASP A 182 20.01 8.60 -8.63
N ILE A 183 19.97 9.91 -8.45
CA ILE A 183 18.74 10.71 -8.34
C ILE A 183 18.70 11.63 -9.55
N VAL A 184 17.70 11.45 -10.41
CA VAL A 184 17.55 12.22 -11.63
C VAL A 184 16.39 13.20 -11.46
N PRO A 185 16.65 14.52 -11.53
CA PRO A 185 15.61 15.53 -11.52
C PRO A 185 14.92 15.61 -12.88
N VAL A 186 13.61 15.67 -12.88
CA VAL A 186 12.74 15.91 -14.03
C VAL A 186 12.02 17.24 -13.81
N GLN A 187 12.16 18.16 -14.73
CA GLN A 187 11.39 19.38 -14.73
C GLN A 187 10.11 19.20 -15.55
N ILE A 188 8.99 19.54 -14.95
CA ILE A 188 7.66 19.49 -15.56
C ILE A 188 7.21 20.93 -15.76
N VAL A 189 6.98 21.32 -17.00
CA VAL A 189 6.66 22.68 -17.41
C VAL A 189 5.29 22.69 -18.07
N ALA A 190 4.32 23.36 -17.48
CA ALA A 190 3.03 23.65 -18.10
C ALA A 190 3.08 25.03 -18.76
N GLN A 191 2.67 25.08 -20.04
CA GLN A 191 2.47 26.31 -20.77
C GLN A 191 0.99 26.61 -20.88
N TRP A 192 0.59 27.82 -20.57
CA TRP A 192 -0.81 28.22 -20.49
C TRP A 192 -1.01 29.68 -20.87
N ASN A 193 -2.26 30.02 -21.22
CA ASN A 193 -2.64 31.37 -21.61
C ASN A 193 -3.77 31.88 -20.70
N GLY A 194 -3.51 32.96 -19.99
CA GLY A 194 -4.48 33.63 -19.10
C GLY A 194 -5.10 34.90 -19.72
N GLY A 195 -5.17 34.99 -21.05
CA GLY A 195 -5.85 36.03 -21.80
C GLY A 195 -4.93 36.91 -22.64
N ALA A 196 -4.02 37.68 -22.10
CA ALA A 196 -3.20 38.62 -22.89
C ALA A 196 -1.77 38.11 -23.18
N GLN A 197 -1.27 37.16 -22.42
CA GLN A 197 0.10 36.64 -22.52
C GLN A 197 0.14 35.14 -22.21
N SER A 198 0.97 34.42 -22.94
CA SER A 198 1.34 33.04 -22.58
C SER A 198 2.26 33.06 -21.36
N SER A 199 2.00 32.15 -20.44
CA SER A 199 2.74 32.01 -19.18
C SER A 199 3.22 30.57 -19.02
N THR A 200 4.20 30.37 -18.13
CA THR A 200 4.71 29.05 -17.81
C THR A 200 4.76 28.84 -16.31
N THR A 201 4.42 27.63 -15.86
CA THR A 201 4.63 27.18 -14.49
C THR A 201 5.43 25.89 -14.52
N SER A 202 6.34 25.69 -13.57
CA SER A 202 7.13 24.46 -13.54
C SER A 202 7.36 23.96 -12.13
N ILE A 203 7.49 22.63 -12.02
CA ILE A 203 7.98 21.95 -10.82
C ILE A 203 9.17 21.06 -11.19
N THR A 204 9.98 20.73 -10.20
CA THR A 204 11.04 19.72 -10.33
C THR A 204 10.69 18.52 -9.45
N HIS A 205 10.65 17.36 -10.07
CA HIS A 205 10.45 16.09 -9.38
C HIS A 205 11.74 15.25 -9.46
N HIS A 206 11.98 14.42 -8.46
CA HIS A 206 13.20 13.62 -8.37
C HIS A 206 12.85 12.13 -8.39
N ILE A 207 13.45 11.40 -9.33
CA ILE A 207 13.26 9.95 -9.43
C ILE A 207 14.57 9.26 -9.05
N THR A 208 14.52 8.36 -8.08
CA THR A 208 15.69 7.63 -7.55
C THR A 208 15.79 6.27 -8.20
N LYS A 209 16.99 5.91 -8.69
CA LYS A 209 17.28 4.54 -9.11
C LYS A 209 17.65 3.69 -7.92
N LEU A 210 16.81 2.74 -7.59
CA LEU A 210 17.01 1.81 -6.46
C LEU A 210 17.94 0.65 -6.86
N LEU A 211 18.50 -0.01 -5.84
CA LEU A 211 19.18 -1.29 -6.01
C LEU A 211 18.17 -2.37 -6.45
N PRO A 212 18.55 -3.28 -7.35
CA PRO A 212 17.77 -4.48 -7.61
C PRO A 212 17.55 -5.29 -6.32
N TYR A 213 16.48 -6.05 -6.25
CA TYR A 213 16.33 -7.04 -5.18
C TYR A 213 17.48 -8.04 -5.21
N MET A 214 18.02 -8.33 -4.04
CA MET A 214 19.16 -9.23 -3.93
C MET A 214 18.74 -10.68 -4.24
N PRO A 215 19.44 -11.36 -5.14
CA PRO A 215 19.13 -12.76 -5.45
C PRO A 215 19.51 -13.70 -4.28
N PRO A 216 18.96 -14.91 -4.26
CA PRO A 216 19.40 -15.93 -3.30
C PRO A 216 20.91 -16.18 -3.42
N PRO A 217 21.59 -16.51 -2.30
CA PRO A 217 23.05 -16.72 -2.30
C PRO A 217 23.51 -18.03 -2.97
N TYR A 218 22.57 -18.85 -3.40
CA TYR A 218 22.83 -20.15 -4.03
C TYR A 218 22.29 -20.17 -5.47
N ALA A 219 23.02 -20.80 -6.35
CA ALA A 219 22.59 -21.04 -7.71
C ALA A 219 21.73 -22.32 -7.77
N ASN A 220 20.68 -22.29 -8.58
CA ASN A 220 19.87 -23.44 -8.92
C ASN A 220 18.75 -23.79 -7.92
N LEU A 221 17.65 -23.08 -8.07
CA LEU A 221 16.39 -23.39 -7.37
C LEU A 221 15.55 -24.50 -8.06
N GLY A 222 16.12 -25.18 -9.03
CA GLY A 222 15.40 -26.16 -9.87
C GLY A 222 14.53 -25.42 -10.91
N THR A 223 13.24 -25.79 -11.00
CA THR A 223 12.27 -25.13 -11.90
C THR A 223 11.59 -23.93 -11.26
N GLY A 224 11.77 -23.73 -9.96
CA GLY A 224 11.14 -22.65 -9.21
C GLY A 224 11.93 -21.35 -9.27
N SER A 225 11.26 -20.26 -8.94
CA SER A 225 11.85 -18.92 -8.82
C SER A 225 11.22 -18.14 -7.68
N TRP A 226 11.99 -17.18 -7.16
CA TRP A 226 11.45 -16.14 -6.30
C TRP A 226 10.81 -15.08 -7.18
N VAL A 227 9.61 -14.66 -6.80
CA VAL A 227 8.85 -13.57 -7.43
C VAL A 227 8.45 -12.57 -6.35
N SER A 228 8.43 -11.29 -6.72
CA SER A 228 8.11 -10.19 -5.80
C SER A 228 6.84 -9.47 -6.23
N GLY A 229 6.12 -8.89 -5.28
CA GLY A 229 4.93 -8.12 -5.63
C GLY A 229 4.21 -7.45 -4.47
N ASP A 230 3.02 -6.99 -4.78
CA ASP A 230 2.17 -6.20 -3.93
C ASP A 230 0.79 -6.86 -3.79
N LEU A 231 0.33 -7.03 -2.55
CA LEU A 231 -0.97 -7.66 -2.30
C LEU A 231 -2.09 -6.65 -2.02
N HIS A 232 -1.80 -5.34 -2.03
CA HIS A 232 -2.80 -4.33 -1.71
C HIS A 232 -2.67 -3.12 -2.64
N VAL A 233 -3.42 -3.15 -3.74
CA VAL A 233 -3.34 -2.15 -4.81
C VAL A 233 -4.73 -1.67 -5.21
N HIS A 234 -4.96 -0.39 -5.06
CA HIS A 234 -6.15 0.30 -5.54
C HIS A 234 -5.92 0.86 -6.95
N ASN A 235 -6.99 1.25 -7.61
CA ASN A 235 -6.94 1.78 -8.98
C ASN A 235 -8.07 2.78 -9.21
N CYS A 236 -8.22 3.24 -10.46
CA CYS A 236 -9.22 4.24 -10.83
C CYS A 236 -10.70 3.87 -10.59
N ARG A 237 -10.99 2.65 -10.12
CA ARG A 237 -12.35 2.26 -9.70
C ARG A 237 -12.68 2.67 -8.28
N ASP A 238 -11.67 3.02 -7.48
CA ASP A 238 -11.89 3.48 -6.12
C ASP A 238 -12.19 4.97 -6.10
N GLU A 239 -13.37 5.34 -5.64
CA GLU A 239 -13.75 6.72 -5.38
C GLU A 239 -14.05 6.93 -3.90
N ALA A 240 -13.36 7.87 -3.29
CA ALA A 240 -13.61 8.22 -1.90
C ALA A 240 -14.89 9.06 -1.72
N VAL A 241 -15.36 9.71 -2.78
CA VAL A 241 -16.46 10.68 -2.70
C VAL A 241 -17.34 10.63 -3.93
N GLY A 242 -18.59 10.26 -3.75
CA GLY A 242 -19.62 10.38 -4.79
C GLY A 242 -20.00 9.11 -5.53
N GLY A 243 -19.30 8.02 -5.31
CA GLY A 243 -19.61 6.72 -5.90
C GLY A 243 -18.49 6.14 -6.73
N CYS A 244 -18.55 4.83 -6.86
CA CYS A 244 -17.55 4.06 -7.57
C CYS A 244 -17.91 4.02 -9.04
N ASP A 245 -17.27 4.83 -9.83
CA ASP A 245 -17.44 4.76 -11.26
C ASP A 245 -16.35 3.89 -11.90
N SER A 246 -16.64 3.40 -13.06
CA SER A 246 -15.63 2.79 -13.90
C SER A 246 -14.57 3.85 -14.23
N CYS A 247 -13.32 3.43 -14.45
CA CYS A 247 -12.21 4.30 -14.87
C CYS A 247 -12.48 5.21 -16.09
N ALA A 248 -13.68 5.17 -16.63
CA ALA A 248 -14.13 6.01 -17.74
C ALA A 248 -14.73 7.35 -17.29
N ALA A 249 -15.05 7.52 -16.02
CA ALA A 249 -15.56 8.79 -15.54
C ALA A 249 -14.38 9.66 -15.10
N GLU A 250 -14.16 10.71 -15.79
CA GLU A 250 -13.13 11.74 -15.48
C GLU A 250 -13.48 12.58 -14.25
N SER A 251 -14.58 12.27 -13.61
CA SER A 251 -15.09 13.03 -12.49
C SER A 251 -14.43 12.59 -11.20
N PHE A 252 -13.64 13.48 -10.65
CA PHE A 252 -13.30 13.51 -9.23
C PHE A 252 -12.70 12.23 -8.65
N ASN A 253 -11.75 11.62 -9.38
CA ASN A 253 -11.00 10.49 -8.85
C ASN A 253 -9.88 11.02 -7.95
N ILE A 254 -10.15 11.10 -6.66
CA ILE A 254 -9.18 11.55 -5.65
C ILE A 254 -8.13 10.48 -5.43
N THR A 255 -8.49 9.22 -5.55
CA THR A 255 -7.74 8.10 -5.01
C THR A 255 -7.02 7.28 -6.06
N GLY A 256 -7.43 7.22 -7.28
CA GLY A 256 -6.71 6.41 -8.24
C GLY A 256 -7.10 6.77 -9.67
N SER A 257 -6.22 7.46 -10.36
CA SER A 257 -6.42 7.79 -11.76
C SER A 257 -5.84 6.76 -12.71
N PHE A 258 -5.08 5.80 -12.21
CA PHE A 258 -4.47 4.75 -13.02
C PHE A 258 -5.34 3.51 -13.13
N THR A 259 -5.42 2.96 -14.34
CA THR A 259 -5.98 1.62 -14.58
C THR A 259 -4.98 0.55 -14.13
N ASN A 260 -5.44 -0.67 -13.95
CA ASN A 260 -4.54 -1.81 -13.73
C ASN A 260 -3.53 -1.99 -14.88
N ALA A 261 -3.90 -1.60 -16.10
CA ALA A 261 -2.99 -1.64 -17.24
C ALA A 261 -1.87 -0.58 -17.16
N ASP A 262 -2.16 0.59 -16.61
CA ASP A 262 -1.17 1.64 -16.34
C ASP A 262 -0.23 1.23 -15.20
N LEU A 263 -0.77 0.60 -14.15
CA LEU A 263 -0.01 0.18 -12.97
C LEU A 263 0.98 -0.94 -13.27
N LYS A 264 0.65 -1.87 -14.17
CA LYS A 264 1.54 -2.99 -14.52
C LYS A 264 2.97 -2.56 -14.87
N PRO A 265 3.22 -1.65 -15.83
CA PRO A 265 4.59 -1.22 -16.15
C PRO A 265 5.25 -0.43 -15.00
N GLN A 266 4.49 0.25 -14.14
CA GLN A 266 5.02 0.92 -12.95
C GLN A 266 5.54 -0.12 -11.93
N PHE A 267 4.77 -1.15 -11.63
CA PHE A 267 5.20 -2.24 -10.76
C PHE A 267 6.41 -3.00 -11.33
N GLN A 268 6.43 -3.23 -12.64
CA GLN A 268 7.59 -3.81 -13.33
C GLN A 268 8.83 -2.90 -13.26
N ALA A 269 8.63 -1.57 -13.28
CA ALA A 269 9.73 -0.61 -13.08
C ALA A 269 10.27 -0.65 -11.65
N LEU A 270 9.46 -1.01 -10.65
CA LEU A 270 9.90 -1.29 -9.30
C LEU A 270 10.51 -2.70 -9.12
N GLY A 271 10.57 -3.51 -10.19
CA GLY A 271 11.13 -4.86 -10.15
C GLY A 271 10.18 -5.90 -9.55
N MET A 272 8.89 -5.65 -9.61
CA MET A 272 7.85 -6.57 -9.14
C MET A 272 7.31 -7.43 -10.28
N ASP A 273 6.92 -8.66 -9.95
CA ASP A 273 6.43 -9.68 -10.88
C ASP A 273 4.92 -9.88 -10.78
N PHE A 274 4.27 -9.31 -9.78
CA PHE A 274 2.82 -9.41 -9.59
C PHE A 274 2.26 -8.28 -8.74
N PHE A 275 0.96 -8.06 -8.88
CA PHE A 275 0.15 -7.38 -7.85
C PHE A 275 -1.25 -8.02 -7.74
N SER A 276 -1.91 -7.77 -6.60
CA SER A 276 -3.33 -8.05 -6.41
C SER A 276 -4.13 -6.75 -6.51
N SER A 277 -5.04 -6.67 -7.46
CA SER A 277 -5.98 -5.54 -7.53
C SER A 277 -7.02 -5.71 -6.42
N THR A 278 -7.03 -4.78 -5.48
CA THR A 278 -7.84 -4.84 -4.26
C THR A 278 -8.76 -3.63 -4.10
N THR A 279 -9.30 -3.15 -5.20
CA THR A 279 -10.37 -2.14 -5.21
C THR A 279 -11.39 -2.43 -4.12
N HIS A 280 -11.84 -1.42 -3.39
CA HIS A 280 -12.81 -1.54 -2.32
C HIS A 280 -14.09 -2.29 -2.73
N SER A 281 -14.60 -3.12 -1.85
CA SER A 281 -15.76 -3.96 -2.14
C SER A 281 -17.05 -3.17 -2.41
N TYR A 282 -17.19 -1.97 -1.87
CA TYR A 282 -18.31 -1.11 -2.15
C TYR A 282 -18.24 -0.50 -3.56
N CYS A 283 -17.04 -0.37 -4.12
CA CYS A 283 -16.82 0.07 -5.49
C CYS A 283 -17.04 -1.05 -6.51
N ILE A 284 -17.00 -2.31 -6.09
CA ILE A 284 -17.36 -3.46 -6.93
C ILE A 284 -18.73 -3.97 -6.50
N ASN A 285 -19.76 -3.18 -6.77
CA ASN A 285 -21.10 -3.41 -6.23
C ASN A 285 -21.96 -4.38 -7.07
N SER A 286 -21.49 -4.81 -8.23
CA SER A 286 -22.19 -5.76 -9.10
C SER A 286 -21.29 -6.89 -9.61
N PRO A 287 -21.86 -8.07 -9.96
CA PRO A 287 -21.11 -9.11 -10.63
C PRO A 287 -20.52 -8.67 -11.97
N GLY A 288 -21.13 -7.70 -12.65
CA GLY A 288 -20.64 -7.15 -13.92
C GLY A 288 -19.32 -6.39 -13.75
N GLU A 289 -19.21 -5.57 -12.74
CA GLU A 289 -17.98 -4.83 -12.38
C GLU A 289 -16.86 -5.78 -11.97
N PHE A 290 -17.17 -6.79 -11.16
CA PHE A 290 -16.17 -7.80 -10.82
C PHE A 290 -15.69 -8.59 -12.06
N ASN A 291 -16.58 -8.91 -12.98
CA ASN A 291 -16.21 -9.56 -14.24
C ASN A 291 -15.26 -8.69 -15.09
N ALA A 292 -15.34 -7.36 -14.99
CA ALA A 292 -14.36 -6.48 -15.62
C ALA A 292 -12.97 -6.64 -14.98
N VAL A 293 -12.88 -6.65 -13.65
CA VAL A 293 -11.62 -6.91 -12.92
C VAL A 293 -11.03 -8.27 -13.29
N LEU A 294 -11.87 -9.31 -13.35
CA LEU A 294 -11.44 -10.66 -13.75
C LEU A 294 -10.93 -10.70 -15.19
N THR A 295 -11.58 -9.96 -16.10
CA THR A 295 -11.14 -9.84 -17.50
C THR A 295 -9.81 -9.13 -17.62
N GLU A 296 -9.60 -8.07 -16.86
CA GLU A 296 -8.31 -7.36 -16.79
C GLU A 296 -7.21 -8.26 -16.24
N SER A 297 -7.48 -8.98 -15.14
CA SER A 297 -6.54 -9.95 -14.57
C SER A 297 -6.07 -10.97 -15.63
N ASN A 298 -7.02 -11.57 -16.37
CA ASN A 298 -6.69 -12.51 -17.42
C ASN A 298 -5.93 -11.88 -18.60
N THR A 299 -6.16 -10.60 -18.88
CA THR A 299 -5.52 -9.89 -19.99
C THR A 299 -4.11 -9.43 -19.64
N LEU A 300 -3.90 -8.99 -18.41
CA LEU A 300 -2.64 -8.43 -17.95
C LEU A 300 -1.67 -9.50 -17.43
N THR A 301 -2.17 -10.69 -17.09
CA THR A 301 -1.35 -11.83 -16.68
C THR A 301 -0.65 -12.46 -17.89
N ASP A 302 0.67 -12.61 -17.78
CA ASP A 302 1.51 -13.31 -18.75
C ASP A 302 2.62 -14.11 -18.04
N SER A 303 3.57 -14.67 -18.77
CA SER A 303 4.65 -15.47 -18.18
C SER A 303 5.67 -14.67 -17.34
N SER A 304 5.63 -13.36 -17.37
CA SER A 304 6.54 -12.45 -16.67
C SER A 304 5.87 -11.63 -15.60
N PHE A 305 4.54 -11.58 -15.58
CA PHE A 305 3.78 -10.76 -14.64
C PHE A 305 2.40 -11.33 -14.39
N VAL A 306 1.96 -11.33 -13.13
CA VAL A 306 0.63 -11.79 -12.72
C VAL A 306 -0.15 -10.66 -12.05
N MET A 307 -1.35 -10.41 -12.53
CA MET A 307 -2.35 -9.65 -11.81
C MET A 307 -3.35 -10.61 -11.19
N LEU A 308 -3.45 -10.63 -9.86
CA LEU A 308 -4.51 -11.37 -9.16
C LEU A 308 -5.80 -10.55 -9.16
N ALA A 309 -6.90 -11.16 -9.57
CA ALA A 309 -8.21 -10.56 -9.37
C ALA A 309 -8.59 -10.64 -7.89
N GLY A 310 -8.89 -9.49 -7.30
CA GLY A 310 -9.16 -9.38 -5.88
C GLY A 310 -10.13 -8.25 -5.55
N THR A 311 -10.31 -8.03 -4.27
CA THR A 311 -11.02 -6.88 -3.70
C THR A 311 -10.63 -6.71 -2.24
N GLU A 312 -10.57 -5.48 -1.78
CA GLU A 312 -10.52 -5.20 -0.35
C GLU A 312 -11.95 -5.20 0.19
N VAL A 313 -12.23 -6.16 1.07
CA VAL A 313 -13.58 -6.39 1.59
C VAL A 313 -13.75 -5.69 2.91
N SER A 314 -14.65 -4.73 2.98
CA SER A 314 -15.13 -4.17 4.23
C SER A 314 -16.07 -5.15 4.92
N GLY A 315 -15.93 -5.29 6.25
CA GLY A 315 -16.57 -6.36 7.00
C GLY A 315 -18.04 -6.17 7.34
N ALA A 316 -18.72 -5.19 6.79
CA ALA A 316 -20.12 -4.92 7.06
C ALA A 316 -21.05 -6.10 6.72
N GLU A 317 -22.19 -6.17 7.36
CA GLU A 317 -23.16 -7.24 7.12
C GLU A 317 -23.67 -7.23 5.68
N GLN A 318 -23.74 -8.41 5.10
CA GLN A 318 -24.32 -8.62 3.77
C GLN A 318 -25.82 -8.42 3.80
N GLY A 319 -26.27 -7.19 3.70
CA GLY A 319 -27.64 -6.88 3.29
C GLY A 319 -27.67 -6.54 1.80
N PRO A 320 -28.82 -6.61 1.12
CA PRO A 320 -28.95 -5.91 -0.14
C PRO A 320 -28.61 -4.46 0.15
N GLN A 321 -27.59 -3.93 -0.50
CA GLN A 321 -27.26 -2.52 -0.38
C GLN A 321 -28.52 -1.73 -0.70
N SER A 322 -29.21 -1.30 0.32
CA SER A 322 -30.30 -0.35 0.16
C SER A 322 -29.62 0.96 -0.14
N GLY A 323 -29.70 1.42 -1.36
CA GLY A 323 -29.10 2.68 -1.80
C GLY A 323 -29.68 3.93 -1.16
N SER A 324 -29.87 3.92 0.16
CA SER A 324 -30.29 5.10 0.90
C SER A 324 -29.15 5.54 1.82
N ASP A 325 -28.29 6.39 1.31
CA ASP A 325 -27.24 7.10 2.03
C ASP A 325 -27.71 7.77 3.33
N SER A 326 -28.98 8.00 3.49
CA SER A 326 -29.58 8.64 4.67
C SER A 326 -29.64 7.72 5.92
N ALA A 327 -29.70 6.40 5.75
CA ALA A 327 -29.66 5.46 6.89
C ALA A 327 -28.22 5.33 7.43
N ASP A 328 -27.25 5.38 6.54
CA ASP A 328 -25.84 5.26 6.86
C ASP A 328 -25.33 6.48 7.64
N ILE A 329 -25.80 7.69 7.28
CA ILE A 329 -25.50 8.93 8.03
C ILE A 329 -26.01 8.85 9.47
N LEU A 330 -27.19 8.26 9.70
CA LEU A 330 -27.74 8.10 11.05
C LEU A 330 -26.92 7.11 11.88
N CYS A 331 -26.34 6.13 11.26
CA CYS A 331 -25.43 5.19 11.89
C CYS A 331 -24.12 5.85 12.31
N THR A 332 -23.55 6.69 11.48
CA THR A 332 -22.36 7.48 11.78
C THR A 332 -22.57 8.43 12.97
N LEU A 333 -23.79 8.92 13.13
CA LEU A 333 -24.17 9.78 14.25
C LEU A 333 -24.52 9.01 15.53
N GLY A 334 -24.66 7.70 15.46
CA GLY A 334 -25.13 6.84 16.56
C GLY A 334 -24.07 6.25 17.47
N TRP A 335 -22.81 6.63 17.35
CA TRP A 335 -21.76 6.44 18.37
C TRP A 335 -21.39 5.00 18.77
N GLY A 336 -20.92 4.25 17.86
CA GLY A 336 -20.10 3.08 18.13
C GLY A 336 -18.97 3.08 17.16
N ALA A 337 -17.75 3.30 17.58
CA ALA A 337 -16.58 3.07 16.74
C ALA A 337 -16.57 1.59 16.38
N HIS A 338 -17.20 1.23 15.28
CA HIS A 338 -17.19 -0.12 14.74
C HIS A 338 -16.04 -0.20 13.76
N ASN A 339 -15.13 -1.10 14.01
CA ASN A 339 -14.07 -1.38 13.07
C ASN A 339 -14.64 -2.06 11.84
N VAL A 340 -14.39 -1.49 10.70
CA VAL A 340 -14.87 -2.00 9.41
C VAL A 340 -14.17 -3.30 9.02
N HIS A 341 -12.97 -3.56 9.54
CA HIS A 341 -12.21 -4.80 9.32
C HIS A 341 -11.90 -5.06 7.85
N HIS A 342 -11.02 -4.27 7.26
CA HIS A 342 -10.58 -4.49 5.90
C HIS A 342 -9.85 -5.81 5.71
N MET A 343 -10.27 -6.57 4.72
CA MET A 343 -9.73 -7.89 4.41
C MET A 343 -9.45 -8.00 2.91
N GLY A 344 -8.20 -8.21 2.54
CA GLY A 344 -7.84 -8.57 1.17
C GLY A 344 -8.43 -9.94 0.80
N ALA A 345 -9.12 -10.00 -0.33
CA ALA A 345 -9.56 -11.23 -0.97
C ALA A 345 -8.83 -11.35 -2.30
N HIS A 346 -8.00 -12.39 -2.44
CA HIS A 346 -7.05 -12.53 -3.55
C HIS A 346 -7.34 -13.77 -4.39
N ASN A 347 -7.12 -13.66 -5.72
CA ASN A 347 -7.37 -14.71 -6.70
C ASN A 347 -8.78 -15.26 -6.60
N ILE A 348 -9.77 -14.38 -6.58
CA ILE A 348 -11.18 -14.72 -6.50
C ILE A 348 -11.82 -14.78 -7.89
N THR A 349 -12.82 -15.63 -8.04
CA THR A 349 -13.53 -15.84 -9.30
C THR A 349 -14.95 -15.27 -9.31
N SER A 350 -15.42 -14.80 -8.16
CA SER A 350 -16.71 -14.14 -8.02
C SER A 350 -16.66 -12.99 -7.04
N ARG A 351 -17.54 -12.02 -7.24
CA ARG A 351 -17.68 -10.86 -6.36
C ARG A 351 -17.84 -11.29 -4.90
N LYS A 352 -17.12 -10.64 -4.00
CA LYS A 352 -17.34 -10.72 -2.56
C LYS A 352 -18.09 -9.47 -2.12
N ALA A 353 -19.23 -9.67 -1.50
CA ALA A 353 -20.00 -8.56 -0.97
C ALA A 353 -19.36 -8.08 0.34
N GLY A 354 -19.10 -6.79 0.41
CA GLY A 354 -18.71 -6.10 1.62
C GLY A 354 -19.67 -4.95 1.90
N GLY A 355 -19.53 -4.32 3.06
CA GLY A 355 -20.20 -3.07 3.37
C GLY A 355 -19.57 -1.91 2.63
N LYS A 356 -20.18 -0.75 2.76
CA LYS A 356 -19.53 0.51 2.41
C LYS A 356 -18.48 0.82 3.46
N ASP A 357 -17.35 1.27 3.06
CA ASP A 357 -16.32 1.83 3.92
C ASP A 357 -16.20 3.34 3.70
N GLY A 358 -15.47 3.98 4.57
CA GLY A 358 -15.42 5.42 4.60
C GLY A 358 -16.51 6.03 5.49
N PHE A 359 -16.88 7.24 5.23
CA PHE A 359 -17.67 8.10 6.11
C PHE A 359 -18.99 7.54 6.65
N LEU A 360 -19.56 6.53 6.04
CA LEU A 360 -20.99 6.34 6.11
C LEU A 360 -21.43 4.96 6.57
N ASP A 361 -20.53 4.04 6.89
CA ASP A 361 -20.91 2.65 7.12
C ASP A 361 -20.31 2.01 8.38
N PHE A 362 -20.47 2.65 9.51
CA PHE A 362 -19.94 2.17 10.80
C PHE A 362 -20.91 1.29 11.59
N CYS A 363 -22.05 0.91 11.03
CA CYS A 363 -23.13 0.35 11.84
C CYS A 363 -23.22 -1.16 11.92
N ASP A 364 -22.52 -1.88 11.08
CA ASP A 364 -22.68 -3.33 10.96
C ASP A 364 -21.71 -4.15 11.81
N ASN A 365 -22.00 -5.44 11.97
CA ASN A 365 -21.10 -6.36 12.65
C ASN A 365 -20.05 -6.93 11.66
N PRO A 366 -18.89 -6.29 11.52
CA PRO A 366 -17.95 -6.58 10.46
C PRO A 366 -17.37 -8.00 10.55
N MET A 367 -17.23 -8.56 11.74
CA MET A 367 -16.62 -9.88 11.92
C MET A 367 -17.46 -11.01 11.32
N SER A 368 -18.78 -10.89 11.34
CA SER A 368 -19.67 -11.90 10.73
C SER A 368 -19.54 -11.91 9.21
N GLY A 369 -19.48 -10.75 8.60
CA GLY A 369 -19.26 -10.58 7.17
C GLY A 369 -17.92 -11.14 6.72
N GLN A 370 -16.85 -10.80 7.42
CA GLN A 370 -15.49 -11.27 7.10
C GLN A 370 -15.34 -12.78 7.21
N LYS A 371 -15.97 -13.40 8.19
CA LYS A 371 -15.99 -14.86 8.28
C LYS A 371 -16.66 -15.51 7.07
N THR A 372 -17.79 -14.98 6.63
CA THR A 372 -18.52 -15.48 5.46
C THR A 372 -17.69 -15.31 4.18
N ASN A 373 -17.08 -14.13 4.01
CA ASN A 373 -16.23 -13.83 2.86
C ASN A 373 -14.98 -14.72 2.82
N SER A 374 -14.29 -14.88 3.95
CA SER A 374 -13.12 -15.75 4.03
C SER A 374 -13.44 -17.20 3.65
N MET A 375 -14.60 -17.73 4.08
CA MET A 375 -15.05 -19.05 3.70
C MET A 375 -15.34 -19.15 2.19
N ALA A 376 -15.97 -18.13 1.61
CA ALA A 376 -16.29 -18.11 0.19
C ALA A 376 -15.02 -18.02 -0.68
N VAL A 377 -14.07 -17.16 -0.31
CA VAL A 377 -12.78 -17.03 -0.99
C VAL A 377 -12.00 -18.35 -0.98
N ASN A 378 -11.88 -18.99 0.19
CA ASN A 378 -11.19 -20.27 0.29
C ASN A 378 -11.90 -21.38 -0.53
N ALA A 379 -13.23 -21.35 -0.65
CA ALA A 379 -13.98 -22.32 -1.45
C ALA A 379 -13.72 -22.17 -2.95
N GLU A 380 -13.31 -21.00 -3.42
CA GLU A 380 -12.93 -20.72 -4.81
C GLU A 380 -11.45 -21.02 -5.10
N GLY A 381 -10.67 -21.38 -4.10
CA GLY A 381 -9.22 -21.60 -4.23
C GLY A 381 -8.38 -20.35 -4.08
N GLY A 382 -8.98 -19.20 -3.76
CA GLY A 382 -8.29 -17.97 -3.37
C GLY A 382 -7.88 -17.97 -1.89
N PHE A 383 -7.33 -16.85 -1.44
CA PHE A 383 -6.93 -16.66 -0.04
C PHE A 383 -7.29 -15.26 0.45
N THR A 384 -7.28 -15.08 1.76
CA THR A 384 -7.54 -13.79 2.38
C THR A 384 -6.39 -13.33 3.27
N SER A 385 -6.22 -11.99 3.36
CA SER A 385 -5.32 -11.30 4.28
C SER A 385 -6.10 -10.35 5.19
N ILE A 386 -5.59 -10.12 6.38
CA ILE A 386 -6.02 -9.03 7.26
C ILE A 386 -5.21 -7.81 6.84
N ASN A 387 -5.86 -6.79 6.32
CA ASN A 387 -5.20 -5.58 5.88
C ASN A 387 -4.96 -4.64 7.07
N HIS A 388 -3.87 -3.88 7.05
CA HIS A 388 -3.48 -2.83 8.02
C HIS A 388 -4.12 -3.02 9.43
N PRO A 389 -3.86 -4.11 10.15
CA PRO A 389 -4.67 -4.59 11.29
C PRO A 389 -4.77 -3.63 12.46
N ASN A 390 -4.03 -2.57 12.49
CA ASN A 390 -4.00 -1.61 13.58
C ASN A 390 -4.34 -0.18 13.14
N SER A 391 -4.95 0.00 11.95
CA SER A 391 -5.30 1.32 11.46
C SER A 391 -6.71 1.74 11.87
N GLY A 392 -6.84 2.28 13.08
CA GLY A 392 -8.06 2.95 13.54
C GLY A 392 -9.34 2.13 13.32
N SER A 393 -10.32 2.73 12.66
CA SER A 393 -11.64 2.13 12.41
C SER A 393 -11.64 1.05 11.34
N TRP A 394 -10.61 0.99 10.47
CA TRP A 394 -10.50 -0.01 9.38
C TRP A 394 -9.77 -1.28 9.81
N GLY A 395 -9.02 -1.22 10.90
CA GLY A 395 -8.23 -2.35 11.41
C GLY A 395 -9.05 -3.41 12.13
N PHE A 396 -8.40 -4.55 12.38
CA PHE A 396 -8.98 -5.69 13.08
C PHE A 396 -8.73 -5.62 14.58
N ASN A 397 -9.79 -5.56 15.38
CA ASN A 397 -9.70 -5.71 16.84
C ASN A 397 -9.42 -7.15 17.26
N SER A 398 -9.86 -8.13 16.47
CA SER A 398 -9.83 -9.53 16.80
C SER A 398 -9.85 -10.38 15.53
N VAL A 399 -9.30 -11.59 15.64
CA VAL A 399 -9.37 -12.60 14.57
C VAL A 399 -10.27 -13.78 14.94
N SER A 400 -11.16 -13.59 15.91
CA SER A 400 -12.02 -14.66 16.38
C SER A 400 -12.91 -15.19 15.26
N GLY A 401 -12.74 -16.46 14.92
CA GLY A 401 -13.53 -17.14 13.92
C GLY A 401 -13.04 -17.01 12.48
N ILE A 402 -12.02 -16.18 12.19
CA ILE A 402 -11.43 -16.06 10.85
C ILE A 402 -9.99 -16.57 10.78
N ALA A 403 -9.22 -16.53 11.86
CA ALA A 403 -7.86 -17.05 11.89
C ALA A 403 -7.79 -18.45 12.48
N GLY A 404 -7.02 -19.32 11.86
CA GLY A 404 -6.82 -20.68 12.33
C GLY A 404 -6.65 -21.71 11.19
N GLN A 405 -6.64 -23.01 11.56
CA GLN A 405 -6.37 -24.12 10.65
C GLN A 405 -7.61 -24.66 9.90
N GLU A 406 -8.76 -24.03 10.06
CA GLU A 406 -10.05 -24.51 9.55
C GLU A 406 -10.44 -23.82 8.22
N ARG A 407 -11.55 -24.26 7.63
CA ARG A 407 -12.04 -23.81 6.32
C ARG A 407 -12.33 -22.30 6.18
N ASN A 408 -12.42 -21.60 7.27
CA ASN A 408 -12.63 -20.15 7.36
C ASN A 408 -11.34 -19.41 7.72
N ARG A 409 -10.20 -19.99 7.40
CA ARG A 409 -8.88 -19.47 7.68
C ARG A 409 -8.59 -18.25 6.81
N THR A 410 -8.23 -17.15 7.47
CA THR A 410 -7.44 -16.10 6.87
C THR A 410 -5.98 -16.52 6.90
N TRP A 411 -5.27 -16.39 5.77
CA TRP A 411 -3.91 -16.92 5.62
C TRP A 411 -2.84 -15.96 6.11
N GLY A 412 -3.02 -14.66 5.86
CA GLY A 412 -2.01 -13.67 6.13
C GLY A 412 -2.50 -12.45 6.87
N VAL A 413 -1.53 -11.68 7.31
CA VAL A 413 -1.69 -10.37 7.93
C VAL A 413 -0.74 -9.42 7.24
N GLU A 414 -1.22 -8.30 6.84
CA GLU A 414 -0.40 -7.22 6.31
C GLU A 414 0.42 -6.61 7.45
N VAL A 415 1.66 -7.07 7.54
CA VAL A 415 2.63 -6.67 8.57
C VAL A 415 3.42 -5.45 8.13
N TRP A 416 3.49 -5.26 6.82
CA TRP A 416 4.11 -4.12 6.19
C TRP A 416 3.10 -3.51 5.22
N ASN A 417 2.58 -2.34 5.55
CA ASN A 417 1.64 -1.58 4.73
C ASN A 417 2.25 -0.23 4.40
N GLY A 418 2.10 0.17 3.13
CA GLY A 418 2.52 1.47 2.64
C GLY A 418 4.00 1.61 2.30
N SER A 419 4.27 2.64 1.53
CA SER A 419 5.60 2.99 1.01
C SER A 419 6.53 3.57 2.07
N GLU A 420 6.02 3.86 3.23
CA GLU A 420 6.78 4.60 4.20
C GLU A 420 7.63 3.64 5.02
N GLY A 421 8.93 3.81 4.86
CA GLY A 421 9.93 3.25 5.75
C GLY A 421 9.76 3.73 7.18
N ASP A 422 8.52 3.97 7.58
CA ASP A 422 8.20 4.39 8.92
C ASP A 422 8.23 3.16 9.83
N ASN A 423 9.30 3.09 10.58
CA ASN A 423 9.52 2.09 11.60
C ASN A 423 8.35 1.95 12.60
N GLN A 424 7.46 2.92 12.68
CA GLN A 424 6.35 2.91 13.62
C GLN A 424 5.21 2.02 13.13
N TRP A 425 4.74 2.19 11.88
CA TRP A 425 3.67 1.35 11.32
C TRP A 425 4.06 -0.11 11.26
N GLN A 426 5.25 -0.41 10.76
CA GLN A 426 5.80 -1.77 10.78
C GLN A 426 5.86 -2.32 12.21
N GLY A 427 6.20 -1.49 13.20
CA GLY A 427 6.22 -1.87 14.60
C GLY A 427 4.83 -2.24 15.13
N TYR A 428 3.80 -1.45 14.87
CA TYR A 428 2.44 -1.70 15.35
C TYR A 428 1.81 -2.93 14.70
N GLN A 429 1.85 -3.06 13.40
CA GLN A 429 1.28 -4.17 12.66
C GLN A 429 2.03 -5.46 12.96
N ARG A 430 3.36 -5.41 12.99
CA ARG A 430 4.20 -6.53 13.41
C ARG A 430 3.89 -6.98 14.84
N ASN A 431 3.78 -6.06 15.79
CA ASN A 431 3.46 -6.39 17.19
C ASN A 431 2.06 -6.98 17.33
N TRP A 432 1.09 -6.45 16.56
CA TRP A 432 -0.26 -7.01 16.51
C TRP A 432 -0.23 -8.45 16.00
N TRP A 433 0.49 -8.72 14.89
CA TRP A 433 0.66 -10.06 14.33
C TRP A 433 1.35 -11.01 15.31
N ILE A 434 2.46 -10.60 15.94
CA ILE A 434 3.15 -11.40 16.96
C ILE A 434 2.22 -11.73 18.14
N ALA A 435 1.38 -10.80 18.57
CA ALA A 435 0.39 -11.07 19.59
C ALA A 435 -0.59 -12.16 19.18
N ARG A 436 -0.99 -12.19 17.90
CA ARG A 436 -1.86 -13.28 17.38
C ARG A 436 -1.11 -14.62 17.33
N LEU A 437 0.16 -14.64 16.96
CA LEU A 437 0.97 -15.86 17.05
C LEU A 437 1.07 -16.37 18.49
N ASN A 438 1.22 -15.47 19.46
CA ASN A 438 1.24 -15.81 20.89
C ASN A 438 -0.09 -16.40 21.39
N GLU A 439 -1.20 -16.04 20.76
CA GLU A 439 -2.52 -16.65 20.99
C GLU A 439 -2.69 -18.02 20.31
N GLY A 440 -1.70 -18.46 19.56
CA GLY A 440 -1.78 -19.73 18.82
C GLY A 440 -2.48 -19.61 17.46
N LYS A 441 -2.51 -18.43 16.84
CA LYS A 441 -3.03 -18.24 15.49
C LYS A 441 -1.90 -18.41 14.48
N LEU A 442 -2.12 -19.28 13.48
CA LEU A 442 -1.19 -19.47 12.35
C LEU A 442 -1.53 -18.42 11.29
N LEU A 443 -0.74 -17.37 11.22
CA LEU A 443 -0.89 -16.29 10.24
C LEU A 443 0.47 -15.99 9.63
N TYR A 444 0.54 -15.89 8.30
CA TYR A 444 1.74 -15.48 7.59
C TYR A 444 1.86 -13.95 7.56
N PRO A 445 3.08 -13.39 7.60
CA PRO A 445 3.27 -11.97 7.36
C PRO A 445 3.15 -11.71 5.85
N TYR A 446 2.27 -10.80 5.48
CA TYR A 446 2.10 -10.30 4.13
C TYR A 446 2.43 -8.81 4.09
N SER A 447 2.51 -8.27 2.89
CA SER A 447 2.71 -6.83 2.67
C SER A 447 1.86 -6.34 1.50
N GLY A 448 1.49 -5.07 1.57
CA GLY A 448 0.80 -4.34 0.54
C GLY A 448 1.11 -2.86 0.63
N SER A 449 1.14 -2.16 -0.51
CA SER A 449 1.39 -0.72 -0.53
C SER A 449 0.19 0.10 -0.10
N ASP A 450 -1.01 -0.45 -0.32
CA ASP A 450 -2.24 0.32 -0.18
C ASP A 450 -2.24 1.58 -1.06
N THR A 451 -1.58 1.46 -2.22
CA THR A 451 -1.45 2.59 -3.14
C THR A 451 -2.76 2.88 -3.85
N HIS A 452 -3.05 4.15 -4.01
CA HIS A 452 -4.25 4.64 -4.68
C HIS A 452 -3.91 5.53 -5.88
N ASP A 453 -2.64 5.80 -6.11
CA ASP A 453 -2.14 6.62 -7.20
C ASP A 453 -1.12 5.88 -8.06
N THR A 454 0.16 5.93 -7.74
CA THR A 454 1.24 5.23 -8.46
C THR A 454 1.73 4.03 -7.69
N ALA A 455 2.38 3.10 -8.39
CA ALA A 455 3.19 2.10 -7.72
C ALA A 455 4.31 2.75 -6.89
N VAL A 456 4.50 2.27 -5.68
CA VAL A 456 5.45 2.81 -4.71
C VAL A 456 6.43 1.74 -4.25
N ASP A 457 7.66 2.16 -3.89
CA ASP A 457 8.64 1.27 -3.28
C ASP A 457 8.35 1.10 -1.79
N PHE A 458 8.28 -0.15 -1.36
CA PHE A 458 8.02 -0.52 0.03
C PHE A 458 8.57 -1.92 0.33
N GLY A 459 8.33 -2.48 1.52
CA GLY A 459 8.71 -3.83 1.85
C GLY A 459 7.82 -4.87 1.15
N THR A 460 8.15 -5.21 -0.08
CA THR A 460 7.39 -6.15 -0.90
C THR A 460 7.43 -7.57 -0.41
N ILE A 461 6.38 -8.35 -0.68
CA ILE A 461 6.40 -9.78 -0.46
C ILE A 461 7.14 -10.49 -1.60
N HIS A 462 8.08 -11.35 -1.22
CA HIS A 462 8.77 -12.27 -2.12
C HIS A 462 8.34 -13.69 -1.80
N THR A 463 7.86 -14.42 -2.80
CA THR A 463 7.40 -15.81 -2.61
C THR A 463 8.05 -16.76 -3.61
N TYR A 464 8.24 -18.02 -3.20
CA TYR A 464 8.88 -19.03 -4.05
C TYR A 464 7.84 -19.84 -4.82
N VAL A 465 7.76 -19.60 -6.11
CA VAL A 465 6.89 -20.33 -7.05
C VAL A 465 7.65 -21.53 -7.60
N THR A 466 7.09 -22.73 -7.44
CA THR A 466 7.76 -23.99 -7.80
C THR A 466 7.59 -24.42 -9.25
N THR A 467 6.72 -23.76 -9.98
CA THR A 467 6.38 -24.04 -11.38
C THR A 467 6.48 -22.74 -12.22
N ALA A 468 5.92 -22.74 -13.43
CA ALA A 468 5.78 -21.51 -14.20
C ALA A 468 4.87 -20.51 -13.45
N LEU A 469 5.19 -19.22 -13.56
CA LEU A 469 4.41 -18.15 -12.93
C LEU A 469 3.05 -18.01 -13.61
N ASP A 470 2.00 -18.22 -12.85
CA ASP A 470 0.60 -17.94 -13.18
C ASP A 470 -0.20 -17.65 -11.90
N SER A 471 -1.45 -17.24 -12.03
CA SER A 471 -2.28 -16.84 -10.89
C SER A 471 -2.46 -17.97 -9.86
N GLN A 472 -2.58 -19.23 -10.30
CA GLN A 472 -2.78 -20.35 -9.38
C GLN A 472 -1.47 -20.75 -8.69
N SER A 473 -0.36 -20.85 -9.43
CA SER A 473 0.95 -21.19 -8.86
C SER A 473 1.45 -20.13 -7.88
N LEU A 474 1.18 -18.86 -8.17
CA LEU A 474 1.44 -17.74 -7.26
C LEU A 474 0.59 -17.85 -5.99
N THR A 475 -0.71 -18.11 -6.14
CA THR A 475 -1.64 -18.30 -5.01
C THR A 475 -1.20 -19.47 -4.12
N ASP A 476 -0.85 -20.60 -4.72
CA ASP A 476 -0.37 -21.78 -4.00
C ASP A 476 0.92 -21.49 -3.22
N ALA A 477 1.85 -20.71 -3.81
CA ALA A 477 3.10 -20.31 -3.17
C ALA A 477 2.86 -19.39 -1.97
N LEU A 478 1.99 -18.38 -2.11
CA LEU A 478 1.60 -17.47 -1.04
C LEU A 478 0.91 -18.24 0.11
N MET A 479 0.00 -19.14 -0.22
CA MET A 479 -0.68 -20.00 0.77
C MET A 479 0.26 -21.03 1.41
N ALA A 480 1.34 -21.43 0.75
CA ALA A 480 2.38 -22.28 1.35
C ALA A 480 3.25 -21.51 2.36
N GLY A 481 3.25 -20.18 2.30
CA GLY A 481 4.00 -19.30 3.21
C GLY A 481 5.51 -19.35 3.02
N ARG A 482 6.02 -19.92 1.92
CA ARG A 482 7.44 -19.82 1.61
C ARG A 482 7.74 -18.43 1.05
N SER A 483 7.66 -17.44 1.94
CA SER A 483 7.71 -16.02 1.61
C SER A 483 8.50 -15.23 2.65
N TYR A 484 9.10 -14.15 2.22
CA TYR A 484 9.69 -13.14 3.07
C TYR A 484 9.27 -11.74 2.59
N LEU A 485 9.30 -10.77 3.47
CA LEU A 485 9.08 -9.35 3.15
C LEU A 485 10.42 -8.67 3.04
N SER A 486 10.61 -7.82 2.03
CA SER A 486 11.89 -7.13 1.84
C SER A 486 11.77 -5.88 0.98
N ASN A 487 12.56 -4.86 1.31
CA ASN A 487 12.82 -3.71 0.46
C ASN A 487 14.15 -3.81 -0.33
N GLY A 488 14.82 -4.97 -0.28
CA GLY A 488 16.07 -5.19 -1.04
C GLY A 488 16.79 -6.49 -0.71
N PRO A 489 17.16 -6.80 0.56
CA PRO A 489 17.89 -8.00 0.93
C PRO A 489 17.12 -9.30 0.67
N PHE A 490 17.82 -10.36 0.31
CA PHE A 490 17.27 -11.72 0.32
C PHE A 490 17.33 -12.31 1.73
N LEU A 491 16.29 -13.05 2.13
CA LEU A 491 16.24 -13.73 3.42
C LEU A 491 15.40 -15.01 3.34
N GLU A 492 15.96 -16.15 3.73
CA GLU A 492 15.24 -17.42 3.87
C GLU A 492 15.57 -18.09 5.19
N LEU A 493 14.61 -18.75 5.81
CA LEU A 493 14.77 -19.47 7.07
C LEU A 493 14.26 -20.90 6.96
N GLY A 494 14.99 -21.83 7.53
CA GLY A 494 14.56 -23.22 7.70
C GLY A 494 15.05 -23.80 9.01
N ILE A 495 14.39 -24.86 9.47
CA ILE A 495 14.87 -25.64 10.62
C ILE A 495 15.04 -27.10 10.25
N GLU A 496 16.00 -27.76 10.89
CA GLU A 496 16.22 -29.19 10.76
C GLU A 496 16.57 -29.82 12.12
N THR A 497 16.22 -31.07 12.32
CA THR A 497 16.71 -31.81 13.48
C THR A 497 18.21 -32.07 13.33
N LEU A 498 18.97 -32.14 14.46
CA LEU A 498 20.45 -32.30 14.42
C LEU A 498 20.93 -33.51 13.61
N ASN A 499 20.12 -34.54 13.47
CA ASN A 499 20.45 -35.72 12.66
C ASN A 499 19.96 -35.59 11.21
N GLY A 500 19.44 -34.43 10.77
CA GLY A 500 18.94 -34.18 9.43
C GLY A 500 17.69 -35.01 9.03
N ALA A 501 17.12 -35.76 9.97
CA ALA A 501 16.02 -36.68 9.66
C ALA A 501 14.70 -35.97 9.32
N ARG A 502 14.56 -34.72 9.74
CA ARG A 502 13.37 -33.87 9.46
C ARG A 502 13.82 -32.43 9.25
N SER A 503 13.27 -31.82 8.22
CA SER A 503 13.46 -30.39 7.93
C SER A 503 12.11 -29.75 7.65
N LEU A 504 12.01 -28.46 7.98
CA LEU A 504 10.87 -27.60 7.66
C LEU A 504 11.41 -26.32 7.01
N PRO A 505 10.97 -26.01 5.80
CA PRO A 505 11.30 -24.74 5.17
C PRO A 505 10.46 -23.60 5.80
N MET A 506 10.79 -22.38 5.46
CA MET A 506 10.03 -21.18 5.75
C MET A 506 8.54 -21.37 5.38
N GLY A 507 7.63 -20.92 6.24
CA GLY A 507 6.18 -21.15 6.13
C GLY A 507 5.73 -22.57 6.53
N GLY A 508 6.66 -23.51 6.65
CA GLY A 508 6.35 -24.89 7.01
C GLY A 508 5.75 -25.03 8.40
N THR A 509 4.78 -25.94 8.54
CA THR A 509 4.13 -26.22 9.82
C THR A 509 4.19 -27.71 10.14
N ALA A 510 4.77 -28.05 11.30
CA ALA A 510 4.71 -29.41 11.85
C ALA A 510 3.65 -29.49 12.96
N PHE A 511 2.77 -30.48 12.86
CA PHE A 511 1.83 -30.86 13.92
C PHE A 511 2.33 -32.09 14.64
N VAL A 512 2.59 -31.99 15.93
CA VAL A 512 3.10 -33.07 16.77
C VAL A 512 2.20 -33.28 17.98
N GLN A 513 2.02 -34.53 18.43
CA GLN A 513 1.18 -34.81 19.61
C GLN A 513 1.81 -34.30 20.90
N ASN A 514 3.13 -34.43 21.01
CA ASN A 514 3.90 -33.92 22.14
C ASN A 514 5.29 -33.55 21.61
N ILE A 515 5.85 -32.48 22.13
CA ILE A 515 7.23 -32.11 21.87
C ILE A 515 8.06 -32.70 23.03
N PRO A 516 8.91 -33.71 22.76
CA PRO A 516 9.75 -34.27 23.83
C PRO A 516 10.70 -33.22 24.37
N PRO A 517 11.04 -33.27 25.66
CA PRO A 517 12.04 -32.35 26.23
C PRO A 517 13.42 -32.59 25.60
N ASN A 518 14.24 -31.53 25.59
CA ASN A 518 15.64 -31.54 25.12
C ASN A 518 15.84 -31.88 23.64
N ILE A 519 14.81 -31.73 22.79
CA ILE A 519 15.03 -31.79 21.34
C ILE A 519 15.83 -30.55 20.92
N GLN A 520 16.84 -30.81 20.14
CA GLN A 520 17.66 -29.75 19.51
C GLN A 520 17.38 -29.70 18.01
N VAL A 521 17.35 -28.49 17.49
CA VAL A 521 17.23 -28.20 16.06
C VAL A 521 18.36 -27.24 15.65
N ASN A 522 18.77 -27.35 14.39
CA ASN A 522 19.51 -26.29 13.71
C ASN A 522 18.52 -25.34 13.05
N ILE A 523 18.74 -24.06 13.24
CA ILE A 523 18.05 -22.99 12.54
C ILE A 523 19.04 -22.47 11.50
N ASN A 524 18.67 -22.57 10.24
CA ASN A 524 19.46 -22.13 9.09
C ASN A 524 18.83 -20.87 8.52
N VAL A 525 19.63 -19.82 8.33
CA VAL A 525 19.21 -18.56 7.71
C VAL A 525 20.14 -18.26 6.55
N ASP A 526 19.61 -18.28 5.33
CA ASP A 526 20.31 -17.85 4.13
C ASP A 526 19.96 -16.40 3.82
N TYR A 527 20.96 -15.60 3.50
CA TYR A 527 20.81 -14.15 3.28
C TYR A 527 21.68 -13.66 2.13
N ASN A 528 21.29 -12.52 1.56
CA ASN A 528 22.13 -11.72 0.67
C ASN A 528 21.82 -10.23 0.88
N CYS A 529 22.83 -9.46 1.30
CA CYS A 529 22.70 -8.06 1.69
C CYS A 529 23.59 -7.19 0.82
N ALA A 530 23.06 -6.14 0.23
CA ALA A 530 23.85 -5.18 -0.58
C ALA A 530 24.80 -4.34 0.27
N SER A 531 24.47 -4.10 1.53
CA SER A 531 25.24 -3.31 2.49
C SER A 531 25.37 -4.04 3.82
N SER A 532 26.23 -3.52 4.71
CA SER A 532 26.39 -4.09 6.06
C SER A 532 25.08 -4.07 6.82
N SER A 533 24.63 -5.23 7.21
CA SER A 533 23.35 -5.47 7.85
C SER A 533 23.50 -6.27 9.14
N GLU A 534 22.48 -6.25 9.97
CA GLU A 534 22.36 -7.07 11.17
C GLU A 534 21.30 -8.15 10.96
N ILE A 535 21.61 -9.39 11.31
CA ILE A 535 20.69 -10.53 11.28
C ILE A 535 20.25 -10.84 12.71
N VAL A 536 18.96 -10.97 12.91
CA VAL A 536 18.35 -11.33 14.19
C VAL A 536 17.46 -12.55 14.00
N ILE A 537 17.61 -13.54 14.86
CA ILE A 537 16.79 -14.75 14.86
C ILE A 537 15.97 -14.78 16.14
N TYR A 538 14.67 -14.97 16.00
CA TYR A 538 13.72 -15.02 17.09
C TYR A 538 13.09 -16.40 17.24
N ARG A 539 12.76 -16.76 18.48
CA ARG A 539 11.84 -17.84 18.80
C ARG A 539 10.65 -17.28 19.56
N GLY A 540 9.46 -17.55 19.06
CA GLY A 540 8.24 -17.29 19.79
C GLY A 540 7.62 -18.56 20.38
N THR A 541 6.86 -18.43 21.45
CA THR A 541 6.20 -19.54 22.14
C THR A 541 4.74 -19.17 22.41
N VAL A 542 3.81 -20.06 22.07
CA VAL A 542 2.38 -19.83 22.38
C VAL A 542 2.18 -19.66 23.87
N GLY A 543 1.58 -18.55 24.26
CA GLY A 543 1.41 -18.14 25.65
C GLY A 543 2.65 -17.59 26.35
N GLY A 544 3.81 -17.57 25.69
CA GLY A 544 5.09 -17.18 26.30
C GLY A 544 5.78 -15.96 25.71
N GLY A 545 5.37 -15.55 24.51
CA GLY A 545 5.98 -14.42 23.82
C GLY A 545 7.20 -14.79 22.98
N GLU A 546 7.85 -13.79 22.42
CA GLU A 546 9.00 -13.89 21.54
C GLU A 546 10.29 -13.58 22.29
N VAL A 547 11.36 -14.31 21.97
CA VAL A 547 12.69 -14.10 22.52
C VAL A 547 13.72 -14.08 21.39
N GLU A 548 14.70 -13.23 21.50
CA GLU A 548 15.86 -13.18 20.61
C GLU A 548 16.81 -14.32 20.98
N LEU A 549 17.15 -15.13 19.97
CA LEU A 549 18.11 -16.23 20.12
C LEU A 549 19.50 -15.86 19.62
N PHE A 550 19.55 -14.99 18.62
CA PHE A 550 20.78 -14.61 17.94
C PHE A 550 20.67 -13.20 17.40
N ARG A 551 21.78 -12.47 17.49
CA ARG A 551 21.94 -11.14 16.90
C ARG A 551 23.41 -10.95 16.54
N GLN A 552 23.68 -10.58 15.31
CA GLN A 552 25.01 -10.22 14.87
C GLN A 552 24.95 -9.25 13.69
N SER A 553 25.81 -8.22 13.74
CA SER A 553 25.98 -7.22 12.68
C SER A 553 27.17 -7.57 11.78
N GLY A 554 27.26 -6.86 10.65
CA GLY A 554 28.41 -6.92 9.73
C GLY A 554 28.22 -7.90 8.57
N TYR A 555 27.01 -8.39 8.36
CA TYR A 555 26.70 -9.24 7.20
C TYR A 555 26.60 -8.41 5.92
N THR A 556 27.29 -8.82 4.87
CA THR A 556 27.26 -8.23 3.53
C THR A 556 27.49 -9.31 2.49
N GLY A 557 26.91 -9.15 1.30
CA GLY A 557 26.88 -10.19 0.28
C GLY A 557 26.05 -11.40 0.67
N GLY A 558 26.19 -12.48 -0.07
CA GLY A 558 25.48 -13.73 0.15
C GLY A 558 26.16 -14.64 1.15
N GLY A 559 25.40 -15.30 2.01
CA GLY A 559 25.91 -16.25 3.01
C GLY A 559 24.80 -16.96 3.77
N SER A 560 25.25 -17.73 4.78
CA SER A 560 24.34 -18.48 5.67
C SER A 560 24.77 -18.34 7.12
N VAL A 561 23.78 -18.29 8.01
CA VAL A 561 23.95 -18.37 9.48
C VAL A 561 23.26 -19.63 9.96
N GLN A 562 23.95 -20.39 10.81
CA GLN A 562 23.39 -21.56 11.47
C GLN A 562 23.55 -21.43 12.98
N ILE A 563 22.45 -21.61 13.70
CA ILE A 563 22.48 -21.72 15.18
C ILE A 563 21.72 -22.96 15.64
N ALA A 564 22.12 -23.50 16.79
CA ALA A 564 21.39 -24.58 17.44
C ALA A 564 20.52 -24.04 18.55
N ASP A 565 19.32 -24.59 18.69
CA ASP A 565 18.42 -24.26 19.82
C ASP A 565 17.80 -25.52 20.41
N THR A 566 17.53 -25.47 21.73
CA THR A 566 16.73 -26.48 22.42
C THR A 566 15.28 -26.04 22.43
N VAL A 567 14.44 -26.77 21.68
CA VAL A 567 13.05 -26.39 21.51
C VAL A 567 12.24 -26.48 22.79
N PRO A 568 11.24 -25.58 22.98
CA PRO A 568 10.30 -25.67 24.10
C PRO A 568 9.38 -26.90 23.94
N THR A 569 8.74 -27.32 25.02
CA THR A 569 7.76 -28.42 25.02
C THR A 569 6.34 -27.97 24.65
N SER A 570 6.12 -26.67 24.48
CA SER A 570 4.88 -26.07 23.98
C SER A 570 5.01 -25.70 22.51
N SER A 571 3.91 -25.34 21.85
CA SER A 571 3.92 -24.81 20.48
C SER A 571 4.81 -23.58 20.35
N PHE A 572 5.58 -23.52 19.26
CA PHE A 572 6.56 -22.46 19.03
C PHE A 572 6.74 -22.18 17.53
N TRP A 573 7.42 -21.07 17.24
CA TRP A 573 7.84 -20.69 15.89
C TRP A 573 9.22 -20.06 15.89
N TYR A 574 9.89 -20.06 14.72
CA TYR A 574 11.12 -19.31 14.47
C TYR A 574 10.90 -18.35 13.30
N ARG A 575 11.49 -17.17 13.37
CA ARG A 575 11.62 -16.21 12.29
C ARG A 575 12.95 -15.47 12.34
N ALA A 576 13.33 -14.83 11.23
CA ALA A 576 14.51 -13.99 11.15
C ALA A 576 14.19 -12.63 10.54
N ASP A 577 14.93 -11.63 10.98
CA ASP A 577 14.87 -10.26 10.47
C ASP A 577 16.26 -9.83 9.99
N ILE A 578 16.29 -8.94 8.98
CA ILE A 578 17.46 -8.15 8.60
C ILE A 578 17.17 -6.69 8.92
N HIS A 579 18.11 -6.06 9.62
CA HIS A 579 18.11 -4.64 9.92
C HIS A 579 19.33 -3.95 9.32
N ASP A 580 19.19 -2.68 8.98
CA ASP A 580 20.33 -1.84 8.60
C ASP A 580 21.09 -1.30 9.83
N ALA A 581 22.10 -0.46 9.58
CA ALA A 581 22.89 0.16 10.64
C ALA A 581 22.11 1.17 11.51
N ALA A 582 21.00 1.68 11.02
CA ALA A 582 20.08 2.57 11.75
C ALA A 582 18.98 1.79 12.49
N TRP A 583 19.04 0.46 12.46
CA TRP A 583 18.03 -0.44 13.04
C TRP A 583 16.68 -0.45 12.29
N ALA A 584 16.63 0.08 11.06
CA ALA A 584 15.45 -0.07 10.22
C ALA A 584 15.30 -1.52 9.75
N LEU A 585 14.06 -2.03 9.74
CA LEU A 585 13.74 -3.38 9.26
C LEU A 585 13.78 -3.39 7.73
N ASN A 586 14.69 -4.21 7.17
CA ASN A 586 14.88 -4.33 5.72
C ASN A 586 14.37 -5.64 5.14
N ALA A 587 14.29 -6.69 5.94
CA ALA A 587 13.64 -7.94 5.56
C ALA A 587 13.15 -8.73 6.77
N MET A 588 12.11 -9.56 6.57
CA MET A 588 11.54 -10.42 7.58
C MET A 588 10.99 -11.71 6.96
N THR A 589 11.29 -12.85 7.57
CA THR A 589 10.79 -14.14 7.08
C THR A 589 9.39 -14.46 7.56
N THR A 590 8.66 -15.24 6.77
CA THR A 590 7.54 -16.03 7.31
C THR A 590 8.10 -17.05 8.33
N PRO A 591 7.44 -17.25 9.46
CA PRO A 591 7.90 -18.21 10.46
C PRO A 591 7.81 -19.67 10.01
N VAL A 592 8.68 -20.48 10.60
CA VAL A 592 8.49 -21.95 10.67
C VAL A 592 7.76 -22.27 11.97
N TYR A 593 6.73 -23.09 11.90
CA TYR A 593 5.86 -23.39 13.03
C TYR A 593 5.93 -24.84 13.47
N VAL A 594 5.98 -25.06 14.78
CA VAL A 594 5.83 -26.39 15.38
C VAL A 594 4.70 -26.34 16.40
N TRP A 595 3.63 -27.07 16.09
CA TRP A 595 2.39 -27.07 16.86
C TRP A 595 2.24 -28.35 17.65
N SER A 596 2.18 -28.22 18.99
CA SER A 596 1.88 -29.31 19.91
C SER A 596 0.36 -29.42 20.06
N ARG A 597 -0.22 -30.60 19.87
CA ARG A 597 -1.63 -30.91 20.08
C ARG A 597 -1.83 -31.66 21.39
#